data_513d45093a9f81030be9a8b015a71ae6
#
_entry.id   513d45093a9f81030be9a8b015a71ae6
#
_cell.length_a   1.000
_cell.length_b   1.000
_cell.length_c   1.000
_cell.angle_alpha   90.00
_cell.angle_beta   90.00
_cell.angle_gamma   90.00
#
_symmetry.space_group_name_H-M   'P 1'
#
loop_
_entity.id
_entity.type
_entity.pdbx_description
1 polymer ?
#
loop_
_entity_poly.entity_id
_entity_poly.type
_entity_poly.pdbx_seq_one_letter_code
_entity_poly.pdbx_strand_id
1 'polypeptide(L)'
;MLRRKIRVLIAAFATISVFTLMDHGTMVAQAQAVNASIVREVRHELVTLPYYGVFDWLEYEVRPDNTVILRGQVVRPSTKSDAENRVEDIDGVSRVINQIETLPLSPNDDRLRRALYRAIYGFNSPLFRYAHQAVPSIHLIVNRGRATLKGVVATRGDANLAYIRARSVPGLFEVRNELQVERERAQ
;
A
#
# COMPACT_ATOMS: atom_id res chain seq x y z
N MET A 1 -33.83 79.24 39.75
CA MET A 1 -33.96 78.38 38.55
C MET A 1 -32.77 77.50 38.45
N LEU A 2 -32.98 76.22 38.79
CA LEU A 2 -31.91 75.22 39.01
C LEU A 2 -31.74 74.34 37.78
N ARG A 3 -30.64 74.48 37.06
CA ARG A 3 -30.32 73.59 35.96
C ARG A 3 -29.56 72.34 36.48
N ARG A 4 -30.25 71.20 36.56
CA ARG A 4 -29.66 69.86 36.82
C ARG A 4 -28.83 69.42 35.65
N LYS A 5 -27.51 69.24 35.85
CA LYS A 5 -26.62 68.59 34.91
C LYS A 5 -26.76 67.09 35.12
N ILE A 6 -27.32 66.41 34.12
CA ILE A 6 -27.34 64.93 34.06
C ILE A 6 -25.95 64.46 33.59
N ARG A 7 -25.25 63.78 34.47
CA ARG A 7 -24.00 63.03 34.10
C ARG A 7 -24.40 61.68 33.53
N VAL A 8 -24.23 61.54 32.24
CA VAL A 8 -24.32 60.21 31.57
C VAL A 8 -23.06 59.39 31.87
N LEU A 9 -23.25 58.35 32.64
CA LEU A 9 -22.17 57.36 32.90
C LEU A 9 -22.12 56.39 31.68
N ILE A 10 -21.10 56.51 30.88
CA ILE A 10 -20.84 55.56 29.80
C ILE A 10 -20.14 54.36 30.42
N ALA A 11 -20.92 53.29 30.62
CA ALA A 11 -20.34 51.98 30.98
C ALA A 11 -19.69 51.39 29.75
N ALA A 12 -18.37 51.36 29.73
CA ALA A 12 -17.61 50.66 28.71
C ALA A 12 -17.76 49.14 28.94
N PHE A 13 -18.56 48.48 28.12
CA PHE A 13 -18.57 47.04 28.02
C PHE A 13 -17.28 46.60 27.32
N ALA A 14 -16.34 46.15 28.11
CA ALA A 14 -15.17 45.39 27.58
C ALA A 14 -15.67 44.01 27.15
N THR A 15 -15.96 43.82 25.87
CA THR A 15 -16.15 42.51 25.28
C THR A 15 -14.79 41.80 25.27
N ILE A 16 -14.59 40.93 26.24
CA ILE A 16 -13.48 39.97 26.21
C ILE A 16 -13.79 39.00 25.08
N SER A 17 -13.21 39.25 23.90
CA SER A 17 -13.13 38.26 22.84
C SER A 17 -12.18 37.17 23.33
N VAL A 18 -12.74 36.08 23.86
CA VAL A 18 -12.01 34.82 24.06
C VAL A 18 -11.75 34.26 22.66
N PHE A 19 -10.65 34.70 22.09
CA PHE A 19 -10.08 34.05 20.91
C PHE A 19 -9.55 32.70 21.41
N THR A 20 -10.37 31.65 21.30
CA THR A 20 -9.91 30.27 21.51
C THR A 20 -8.83 30.04 20.50
N LEU A 21 -7.58 30.07 20.96
CA LEU A 21 -6.41 29.49 20.25
C LEU A 21 -6.75 28.02 20.06
N MET A 22 -7.40 27.71 18.94
CA MET A 22 -7.49 26.31 18.51
C MET A 22 -6.07 25.81 18.36
N ASP A 23 -5.72 24.88 19.21
CA ASP A 23 -4.40 24.31 19.30
C ASP A 23 -4.11 23.57 17.97
N HIS A 24 -3.34 24.22 17.10
CA HIS A 24 -2.94 23.69 15.81
C HIS A 24 -2.22 22.32 15.97
N GLY A 25 -1.63 22.06 17.12
CA GLY A 25 -0.99 20.80 17.48
C GLY A 25 -1.98 19.64 17.57
N THR A 26 -3.16 19.86 18.13
CA THR A 26 -4.20 18.81 18.26
C THR A 26 -4.80 18.43 16.91
N MET A 27 -5.01 19.39 16.00
CA MET A 27 -5.53 19.13 14.66
C MET A 27 -4.53 18.34 13.80
N VAL A 28 -3.26 18.68 13.85
CA VAL A 28 -2.20 17.95 13.10
C VAL A 28 -2.06 16.52 13.63
N ALA A 29 -2.06 16.34 14.95
CA ALA A 29 -1.99 15.00 15.56
C ALA A 29 -3.22 14.14 15.19
N GLN A 30 -4.40 14.73 15.13
CA GLN A 30 -5.63 14.03 14.75
C GLN A 30 -5.63 13.63 13.26
N ALA A 31 -5.18 14.51 12.37
CA ALA A 31 -5.03 14.21 10.95
C ALA A 31 -4.01 13.10 10.71
N GLN A 32 -2.89 13.09 11.42
CA GLN A 32 -1.89 12.03 11.37
C GLN A 32 -2.43 10.69 11.89
N ALA A 33 -3.25 10.71 12.95
CA ALA A 33 -3.86 9.51 13.50
C ALA A 33 -4.88 8.89 12.53
N VAL A 34 -5.69 9.70 11.86
CA VAL A 34 -6.64 9.26 10.81
C VAL A 34 -5.89 8.67 9.64
N ASN A 35 -4.85 9.33 9.14
CA ASN A 35 -4.04 8.82 8.03
C ASN A 35 -3.37 7.49 8.39
N ALA A 36 -2.85 7.33 9.62
CA ALA A 36 -2.28 6.07 10.10
C ALA A 36 -3.32 4.94 10.21
N SER A 37 -4.59 5.24 10.53
CA SER A 37 -5.66 4.23 10.53
C SER A 37 -6.01 3.79 9.12
N ILE A 38 -6.14 4.72 8.17
CA ILE A 38 -6.38 4.43 6.76
C ILE A 38 -5.26 3.54 6.19
N VAL A 39 -4.00 3.84 6.47
CA VAL A 39 -2.85 3.03 6.02
C VAL A 39 -2.97 1.57 6.49
N ARG A 40 -3.37 1.33 7.75
CA ARG A 40 -3.55 -0.04 8.28
C ARG A 40 -4.72 -0.76 7.63
N GLU A 41 -5.84 -0.06 7.47
CA GLU A 41 -7.06 -0.62 6.89
C GLU A 41 -6.87 -0.94 5.41
N VAL A 42 -6.32 -0.03 4.61
CA VAL A 42 -5.95 -0.28 3.20
C VAL A 42 -5.07 -1.51 3.08
N ARG A 43 -4.05 -1.63 3.95
CA ARG A 43 -3.20 -2.82 3.93
C ARG A 43 -4.01 -4.10 4.21
N HIS A 44 -4.88 -4.06 5.22
CA HIS A 44 -5.71 -5.20 5.59
C HIS A 44 -6.59 -5.63 4.42
N GLU A 45 -7.32 -4.69 3.83
CA GLU A 45 -8.22 -4.95 2.72
C GLU A 45 -7.49 -5.52 1.50
N LEU A 46 -6.33 -4.98 1.14
CA LEU A 46 -5.57 -5.46 -0.01
C LEU A 46 -4.99 -6.87 0.17
N VAL A 47 -4.50 -7.22 1.39
CA VAL A 47 -3.92 -8.57 1.62
C VAL A 47 -4.99 -9.64 1.82
N THR A 48 -6.24 -9.26 2.10
CA THR A 48 -7.37 -10.17 2.28
C THR A 48 -8.25 -10.28 1.04
N LEU A 49 -7.87 -9.65 -0.08
CA LEU A 49 -8.61 -9.74 -1.33
C LEU A 49 -8.77 -11.19 -1.80
N PRO A 50 -9.97 -11.57 -2.25
CA PRO A 50 -10.16 -12.84 -2.94
C PRO A 50 -9.22 -12.91 -4.15
N TYR A 51 -8.58 -14.05 -4.33
CA TYR A 51 -7.68 -14.30 -5.48
C TYR A 51 -6.38 -13.49 -5.52
N TYR A 52 -6.09 -12.62 -4.53
CA TYR A 52 -4.77 -12.04 -4.41
C TYR A 52 -3.74 -13.13 -4.10
N GLY A 53 -2.72 -13.25 -4.90
CA GLY A 53 -1.80 -14.37 -4.80
C GLY A 53 -0.36 -14.02 -5.18
N VAL A 54 0.45 -15.05 -5.26
CA VAL A 54 1.90 -14.97 -5.54
C VAL A 54 2.22 -14.34 -6.91
N PHE A 55 1.27 -14.33 -7.84
CA PHE A 55 1.45 -13.75 -9.18
C PHE A 55 0.91 -12.34 -9.33
N ASP A 56 0.43 -11.75 -8.22
CA ASP A 56 -0.05 -10.40 -8.14
C ASP A 56 0.88 -9.56 -7.26
N TRP A 57 0.92 -8.27 -7.50
CA TRP A 57 1.62 -7.31 -6.64
C TRP A 57 0.80 -6.04 -6.51
N LEU A 58 0.51 -5.64 -5.28
CA LEU A 58 -0.22 -4.41 -4.98
C LEU A 58 0.62 -3.50 -4.09
N GLU A 59 0.62 -2.23 -4.45
CA GLU A 59 1.24 -1.13 -3.72
C GLU A 59 0.20 -0.04 -3.52
N TYR A 60 0.30 0.71 -2.44
CA TYR A 60 -0.56 1.84 -2.18
C TYR A 60 0.19 3.01 -1.55
N GLU A 61 -0.36 4.18 -1.75
CA GLU A 61 0.10 5.45 -1.19
C GLU A 61 -1.12 6.18 -0.63
N VAL A 62 -1.09 6.55 0.65
CA VAL A 62 -2.12 7.39 1.28
C VAL A 62 -1.59 8.82 1.37
N ARG A 63 -2.27 9.74 0.71
CA ARG A 63 -1.92 11.15 0.71
C ARG A 63 -2.48 11.88 1.94
N PRO A 64 -1.95 13.08 2.28
CA PRO A 64 -2.46 13.87 3.40
C PRO A 64 -3.93 14.29 3.29
N ASP A 65 -4.48 14.35 2.08
CA ASP A 65 -5.89 14.61 1.78
C ASP A 65 -6.77 13.36 1.83
N ASN A 66 -6.24 12.25 2.36
CA ASN A 66 -6.87 10.93 2.41
C ASN A 66 -7.22 10.35 1.02
N THR A 67 -6.56 10.83 -0.05
CA THR A 67 -6.60 10.17 -1.35
C THR A 67 -5.71 8.94 -1.31
N VAL A 68 -6.24 7.78 -1.69
CA VAL A 68 -5.48 6.53 -1.81
C VAL A 68 -5.15 6.26 -3.27
N ILE A 69 -3.88 6.06 -3.57
CA ILE A 69 -3.43 5.67 -4.92
C ILE A 69 -3.04 4.20 -4.86
N LEU A 70 -3.73 3.38 -5.65
CA LEU A 70 -3.44 1.97 -5.81
C LEU A 70 -2.58 1.77 -7.05
N ARG A 71 -1.50 1.00 -6.91
CA ARG A 71 -0.59 0.63 -8.01
C ARG A 71 -0.29 -0.85 -7.95
N GLY A 72 0.33 -1.35 -9.00
CA GLY A 72 0.81 -2.71 -9.06
C GLY A 72 0.30 -3.45 -10.28
N GLN A 73 0.41 -4.77 -10.24
CA GLN A 73 0.09 -5.64 -11.37
C GLN A 73 -0.66 -6.87 -10.87
N VAL A 74 -1.76 -7.18 -11.51
CA VAL A 74 -2.61 -8.33 -11.15
C VAL A 74 -2.92 -9.18 -12.38
N VAL A 75 -3.07 -10.47 -12.15
CA VAL A 75 -3.42 -11.42 -13.23
C VAL A 75 -4.90 -11.30 -13.61
N ARG A 76 -5.77 -11.01 -12.62
CA ARG A 76 -7.22 -10.99 -12.80
C ARG A 76 -7.77 -9.57 -12.80
N PRO A 77 -8.59 -9.19 -13.78
CA PRO A 77 -9.28 -7.89 -13.77
C PRO A 77 -10.16 -7.68 -12.52
N SER A 78 -10.78 -8.76 -12.01
CA SER A 78 -11.59 -8.71 -10.79
C SER A 78 -10.78 -8.25 -9.58
N THR A 79 -9.53 -8.72 -9.41
CA THR A 79 -8.66 -8.29 -8.30
C THR A 79 -8.42 -6.77 -8.32
N LYS A 80 -8.30 -6.18 -9.52
CA LYS A 80 -8.19 -4.72 -9.67
C LYS A 80 -9.46 -4.00 -9.21
N SER A 81 -10.63 -4.47 -9.64
CA SER A 81 -11.93 -3.87 -9.27
C SER A 81 -12.23 -4.07 -7.79
N ASP A 82 -11.96 -5.27 -7.26
CA ASP A 82 -12.19 -5.59 -5.85
C ASP A 82 -11.29 -4.74 -4.93
N ALA A 83 -10.02 -4.48 -5.35
CA ALA A 83 -9.11 -3.61 -4.62
C ALA A 83 -9.64 -2.17 -4.53
N GLU A 84 -10.18 -1.64 -5.64
CA GLU A 84 -10.77 -0.29 -5.67
C GLU A 84 -11.98 -0.21 -4.74
N ASN A 85 -12.97 -1.09 -4.94
CA ASN A 85 -14.21 -1.10 -4.18
C ASN A 85 -13.95 -1.22 -2.67
N ARG A 86 -13.08 -2.15 -2.25
CA ARG A 86 -12.79 -2.33 -0.83
C ARG A 86 -12.08 -1.14 -0.19
N VAL A 87 -11.22 -0.46 -0.95
CA VAL A 87 -10.54 0.72 -0.43
C VAL A 87 -11.45 1.95 -0.44
N GLU A 88 -12.41 2.05 -1.37
CA GLU A 88 -13.44 3.10 -1.37
C GLU A 88 -14.38 2.99 -0.17
N ASP A 89 -14.65 1.77 0.31
CA ASP A 89 -15.51 1.50 1.47
C ASP A 89 -14.85 1.80 2.82
N ILE A 90 -13.56 2.17 2.86
CA ILE A 90 -12.85 2.49 4.11
C ILE A 90 -13.26 3.87 4.63
N ASP A 91 -13.66 3.92 5.90
CA ASP A 91 -14.01 5.16 6.58
C ASP A 91 -12.83 6.14 6.58
N GLY A 92 -13.10 7.37 6.09
CA GLY A 92 -12.12 8.44 6.04
C GLY A 92 -11.33 8.53 4.74
N VAL A 93 -11.46 7.58 3.82
CA VAL A 93 -10.93 7.70 2.46
C VAL A 93 -11.75 8.71 1.67
N SER A 94 -11.09 9.73 1.11
CA SER A 94 -11.75 10.78 0.33
C SER A 94 -11.91 10.40 -1.13
N ARG A 95 -10.97 9.67 -1.68
CA ARG A 95 -10.97 9.24 -3.08
C ARG A 95 -9.95 8.13 -3.32
N VAL A 96 -10.25 7.22 -4.24
CA VAL A 96 -9.32 6.21 -4.73
C VAL A 96 -8.89 6.53 -6.17
N ILE A 97 -7.61 6.40 -6.45
CA ILE A 97 -7.03 6.49 -7.81
C ILE A 97 -6.43 5.12 -8.14
N ASN A 98 -7.15 4.34 -8.93
CA ASN A 98 -6.74 2.99 -9.28
C ASN A 98 -5.85 2.96 -10.53
N GLN A 99 -4.55 2.82 -10.31
CA GLN A 99 -3.50 2.68 -11.34
C GLN A 99 -2.99 1.23 -11.43
N ILE A 100 -3.75 0.24 -10.92
CA ILE A 100 -3.38 -1.17 -11.02
C ILE A 100 -3.45 -1.61 -12.49
N GLU A 101 -2.39 -2.23 -12.97
CA GLU A 101 -2.31 -2.81 -14.31
C GLU A 101 -2.81 -4.26 -14.29
N THR A 102 -3.71 -4.61 -15.20
CA THR A 102 -4.06 -6.01 -15.44
C THR A 102 -3.09 -6.60 -16.44
N LEU A 103 -2.41 -7.68 -16.04
CA LEU A 103 -1.45 -8.38 -16.89
C LEU A 103 -2.16 -9.02 -18.10
N PRO A 104 -1.54 -9.00 -19.30
CA PRO A 104 -2.14 -9.59 -20.48
C PRO A 104 -2.39 -11.09 -20.31
N LEU A 105 -3.49 -11.59 -20.86
CA LEU A 105 -3.74 -13.02 -20.98
C LEU A 105 -2.71 -13.63 -21.94
N SER A 106 -1.89 -14.54 -21.44
CA SER A 106 -0.81 -15.17 -22.21
C SER A 106 -0.56 -16.59 -21.69
N PRO A 107 -0.88 -17.63 -22.48
CA PRO A 107 -0.56 -19.01 -22.12
C PRO A 107 0.94 -19.23 -21.87
N ASN A 108 1.81 -18.50 -22.58
CA ASN A 108 3.24 -18.55 -22.36
C ASN A 108 3.62 -17.98 -20.99
N ASP A 109 3.08 -16.80 -20.62
CA ASP A 109 3.37 -16.20 -19.32
C ASP A 109 2.81 -17.06 -18.17
N ASP A 110 1.66 -17.72 -18.35
CA ASP A 110 1.13 -18.67 -17.38
C ASP A 110 2.02 -19.90 -17.21
N ARG A 111 2.60 -20.39 -18.29
CA ARG A 111 3.59 -21.46 -18.21
C ARG A 111 4.83 -21.01 -17.45
N LEU A 112 5.32 -19.80 -17.72
CA LEU A 112 6.48 -19.20 -17.04
C LEU A 112 6.20 -18.94 -15.57
N ARG A 113 5.02 -18.43 -15.18
CA ARG A 113 4.60 -18.28 -13.78
C ARG A 113 4.68 -19.59 -13.01
N ARG A 114 4.13 -20.68 -13.59
CA ARG A 114 4.20 -22.02 -12.96
C ARG A 114 5.62 -22.56 -12.88
N ALA A 115 6.46 -22.31 -13.88
CA ALA A 115 7.86 -22.71 -13.86
C ALA A 115 8.66 -21.95 -12.81
N LEU A 116 8.48 -20.64 -12.72
CA LEU A 116 9.07 -19.79 -11.67
C LEU A 116 8.63 -20.24 -10.27
N TYR A 117 7.35 -20.51 -10.08
CA TYR A 117 6.84 -20.99 -8.80
C TYR A 117 7.55 -22.27 -8.36
N ARG A 118 7.70 -23.23 -9.26
CA ARG A 118 8.43 -24.47 -8.97
C ARG A 118 9.92 -24.23 -8.71
N ALA A 119 10.55 -23.31 -9.43
CA ALA A 119 11.97 -22.99 -9.24
C ALA A 119 12.23 -22.32 -7.89
N ILE A 120 11.36 -21.40 -7.45
CA ILE A 120 11.49 -20.65 -6.21
C ILE A 120 11.00 -21.50 -5.02
N TYR A 121 9.81 -22.11 -5.12
CA TYR A 121 9.08 -22.72 -4.01
C TYR A 121 9.03 -24.25 -4.06
N GLY A 122 9.84 -24.90 -4.93
CA GLY A 122 9.94 -26.36 -4.95
C GLY A 122 10.46 -26.92 -3.61
N PHE A 123 10.08 -28.14 -3.24
CA PHE A 123 10.44 -28.77 -1.96
C PHE A 123 11.95 -28.78 -1.68
N ASN A 124 12.78 -28.87 -2.70
CA ASN A 124 14.24 -28.83 -2.58
C ASN A 124 14.82 -27.40 -2.57
N SER A 125 13.97 -26.38 -2.49
CA SER A 125 14.42 -24.99 -2.43
C SER A 125 14.50 -24.52 -0.99
N PRO A 126 15.63 -23.91 -0.55
CA PRO A 126 15.69 -23.24 0.76
C PRO A 126 14.66 -22.10 0.89
N LEU A 127 14.14 -21.58 -0.25
CA LEU A 127 13.12 -20.55 -0.28
C LEU A 127 11.71 -21.09 -0.05
N PHE A 128 11.52 -22.40 0.03
CA PHE A 128 10.24 -23.05 0.34
C PHE A 128 9.64 -22.50 1.64
N ARG A 129 10.46 -22.08 2.61
CA ARG A 129 10.02 -21.46 3.85
C ARG A 129 9.14 -20.21 3.66
N TYR A 130 9.29 -19.49 2.55
CA TYR A 130 8.46 -18.33 2.22
C TYR A 130 7.10 -18.71 1.61
N ALA A 131 6.87 -19.98 1.30
CA ALA A 131 5.60 -20.47 0.76
C ALA A 131 4.55 -20.78 1.82
N HIS A 132 4.92 -20.80 3.13
CA HIS A 132 4.02 -21.22 4.21
C HIS A 132 2.95 -20.20 4.60
N GLN A 133 3.01 -18.99 4.07
CA GLN A 133 2.00 -17.95 4.29
C GLN A 133 0.84 -18.11 3.30
N ALA A 134 -0.36 -17.61 3.66
CA ALA A 134 -1.53 -17.61 2.77
C ALA A 134 -1.19 -16.96 1.41
N VAL A 135 -0.41 -15.87 1.43
CA VAL A 135 0.22 -15.29 0.26
C VAL A 135 1.73 -15.33 0.50
N PRO A 136 2.52 -16.02 -0.35
CA PRO A 136 3.96 -16.08 -0.24
C PRO A 136 4.60 -14.70 -0.30
N SER A 137 5.66 -14.47 0.50
CA SER A 137 6.30 -13.15 0.59
C SER A 137 7.16 -12.76 -0.61
N ILE A 138 7.48 -13.69 -1.51
CA ILE A 138 8.13 -13.42 -2.78
C ILE A 138 7.08 -13.51 -3.88
N HIS A 139 6.74 -12.40 -4.49
CA HIS A 139 5.80 -12.33 -5.61
C HIS A 139 6.52 -12.49 -6.95
N LEU A 140 5.87 -13.19 -7.89
CA LEU A 140 6.44 -13.63 -9.17
C LEU A 140 5.64 -12.99 -10.31
N ILE A 141 5.97 -11.76 -10.67
CA ILE A 141 5.25 -11.02 -11.69
C ILE A 141 5.86 -11.35 -13.06
N VAL A 142 5.04 -11.88 -13.97
CA VAL A 142 5.46 -12.20 -15.34
C VAL A 142 4.61 -11.41 -16.32
N ASN A 143 5.28 -10.63 -17.17
CA ASN A 143 4.67 -9.82 -18.20
C ASN A 143 5.46 -9.96 -19.50
N ARG A 144 4.86 -10.52 -20.54
CA ARG A 144 5.46 -10.71 -21.87
C ARG A 144 6.83 -11.40 -21.83
N GLY A 145 6.93 -12.46 -21.05
CA GLY A 145 8.15 -13.25 -20.90
C GLY A 145 9.24 -12.61 -20.02
N ARG A 146 8.97 -11.48 -19.37
CA ARG A 146 9.86 -10.87 -18.40
C ARG A 146 9.34 -11.12 -16.99
N ALA A 147 10.23 -11.51 -16.09
CA ALA A 147 9.89 -11.77 -14.70
C ALA A 147 10.43 -10.66 -13.80
N THR A 148 9.60 -10.22 -12.83
CA THR A 148 10.03 -9.35 -11.74
C THR A 148 9.73 -10.06 -10.42
N LEU A 149 10.75 -10.20 -9.56
CA LEU A 149 10.62 -10.72 -8.20
C LEU A 149 10.39 -9.52 -7.27
N LYS A 150 9.26 -9.50 -6.59
CA LYS A 150 8.89 -8.44 -5.64
C LYS A 150 8.61 -9.02 -4.25
N GLY A 151 8.67 -8.18 -3.23
CA GLY A 151 8.35 -8.57 -1.86
C GLY A 151 9.52 -8.46 -0.89
N VAL A 152 9.46 -9.19 0.22
CA VAL A 152 10.43 -9.07 1.31
C VAL A 152 11.02 -10.43 1.65
N VAL A 153 12.32 -10.47 1.84
CA VAL A 153 13.09 -11.65 2.26
C VAL A 153 13.96 -11.33 3.48
N ALA A 154 14.26 -12.34 4.27
CA ALA A 154 15.02 -12.17 5.50
C ALA A 154 16.48 -11.76 5.27
N THR A 155 17.11 -12.24 4.17
CA THR A 155 18.53 -12.02 3.91
C THR A 155 18.81 -11.67 2.46
N ARG A 156 19.93 -10.96 2.24
CA ARG A 156 20.46 -10.73 0.89
C ARG A 156 20.80 -12.03 0.14
N GLY A 157 21.23 -13.07 0.89
CA GLY A 157 21.45 -14.40 0.33
C GLY A 157 20.20 -15.02 -0.28
N ASP A 158 19.04 -14.83 0.38
CA ASP A 158 17.75 -15.29 -0.15
C ASP A 158 17.33 -14.53 -1.40
N ALA A 159 17.53 -13.21 -1.42
CA ALA A 159 17.26 -12.39 -2.61
C ALA A 159 18.11 -12.83 -3.80
N ASN A 160 19.39 -13.08 -3.58
CA ASN A 160 20.30 -13.58 -4.62
C ASN A 160 19.93 -14.99 -5.07
N LEU A 161 19.59 -15.89 -4.16
CA LEU A 161 19.17 -17.25 -4.49
C LEU A 161 17.87 -17.25 -5.31
N ALA A 162 16.89 -16.41 -4.93
CA ALA A 162 15.65 -16.25 -5.71
C ALA A 162 15.96 -15.80 -7.15
N TYR A 163 16.84 -14.82 -7.30
CA TYR A 163 17.25 -14.32 -8.60
C TYR A 163 17.94 -15.41 -9.46
N ILE A 164 18.90 -16.15 -8.88
CA ILE A 164 19.61 -17.23 -9.57
C ILE A 164 18.63 -18.31 -10.04
N ARG A 165 17.71 -18.73 -9.17
CA ARG A 165 16.68 -19.72 -9.51
C ARG A 165 15.70 -19.22 -10.56
N ALA A 166 15.30 -17.96 -10.50
CA ALA A 166 14.44 -17.39 -11.52
C ALA A 166 15.13 -17.35 -12.90
N ARG A 167 16.41 -16.98 -12.93
CA ARG A 167 17.19 -16.97 -14.18
C ARG A 167 17.40 -18.35 -14.80
N SER A 168 17.31 -19.42 -14.03
CA SER A 168 17.42 -20.79 -14.55
C SER A 168 16.14 -21.28 -15.26
N VAL A 169 15.05 -20.51 -15.22
CA VAL A 169 13.78 -20.88 -15.87
C VAL A 169 13.88 -20.63 -17.38
N PRO A 170 13.77 -21.68 -18.21
CA PRO A 170 13.86 -21.51 -19.65
C PRO A 170 12.69 -20.70 -20.22
N GLY A 171 12.99 -19.83 -21.18
CA GLY A 171 11.99 -19.03 -21.90
C GLY A 171 11.70 -17.66 -21.28
N LEU A 172 12.34 -17.30 -20.17
CA LEU A 172 12.36 -15.92 -19.69
C LEU A 172 13.36 -15.08 -20.50
N PHE A 173 12.93 -13.91 -20.95
CA PHE A 173 13.81 -12.96 -21.62
C PHE A 173 14.62 -12.11 -20.64
N GLU A 174 14.03 -11.79 -19.49
CA GLU A 174 14.61 -10.93 -18.48
C GLU A 174 14.12 -11.36 -17.09
N VAL A 175 14.98 -11.20 -16.09
CA VAL A 175 14.60 -11.32 -14.68
C VAL A 175 15.10 -10.09 -13.94
N ARG A 176 14.18 -9.37 -13.29
CA ARG A 176 14.46 -8.26 -12.38
C ARG A 176 14.28 -8.71 -10.95
N ASN A 177 15.22 -8.33 -10.11
CA ASN A 177 15.15 -8.62 -8.68
C ASN A 177 14.89 -7.31 -7.92
N GLU A 178 13.64 -7.12 -7.49
CA GLU A 178 13.17 -5.99 -6.68
C GLU A 178 12.82 -6.43 -5.24
N LEU A 179 13.39 -7.56 -4.80
CA LEU A 179 13.21 -8.05 -3.43
C LEU A 179 13.91 -7.12 -2.45
N GLN A 180 13.19 -6.77 -1.39
CA GLN A 180 13.69 -5.98 -0.27
C GLN A 180 14.18 -6.91 0.83
N VAL A 181 15.28 -6.54 1.51
CA VAL A 181 15.80 -7.29 2.65
C VAL A 181 15.28 -6.68 3.94
N GLU A 182 14.71 -7.50 4.82
CA GLU A 182 14.02 -7.04 6.04
C GLU A 182 14.90 -6.15 6.94
N ARG A 183 16.19 -6.49 7.09
CA ARG A 183 17.14 -5.71 7.91
C ARG A 183 17.52 -4.36 7.32
N GLU A 184 17.40 -4.16 6.01
CA GLU A 184 17.70 -2.87 5.36
C GLU A 184 16.52 -1.89 5.46
N ARG A 185 15.31 -2.37 5.79
CA ARG A 185 14.12 -1.52 6.04
C ARG A 185 14.09 -0.89 7.43
N ALA A 186 14.89 -1.39 8.36
CA ALA A 186 14.92 -0.95 9.75
C ALA A 186 15.95 0.16 10.03
N GLN A 187 16.66 0.66 9.01
CA GLN A 187 17.60 1.77 9.07
C GLN A 187 17.04 2.98 8.29
#